data_b987094c25b3d39ad15d26b8864fa9dd
#
_entry.id   b987094c25b3d39ad15d26b8864fa9dd
#
_cell.length_a   1.000
_cell.length_b   1.000
_cell.length_c   1.000
_cell.angle_alpha   90.00
_cell.angle_beta   90.00
_cell.angle_gamma   90.00
#
_symmetry.space_group_name_H-M   'P 1'
#
loop_
_entity.id
_entity.type
_entity.pdbx_description
1 polymer ?
#
loop_
_entity_poly.entity_id
_entity_poly.type
_entity_poly.pdbx_seq_one_letter_code
_entity_poly.pdbx_strand_id
1 'polypeptide(L)'
;MNYAIDKDAYIAVVKNGLASKATSILGPATQHYKGNDPYPYDLEKAKKFLADAGYPDGFETTLICTTTTSDLKQCEFIQQQLAQAGITVNINSMEKAIVSEKVESAEGPGSEVEVEMYMSGWSSSTGDADWGIRPVLAKESEPPKSYNISYFENDEMDGCLKAALETADEEKRAELYAKAQDIIWEECPVVFFANDYNTWASAADVANVKIYPDGGLNIRNARMNP
;
A
#
# COMPACT_ATOMS: atom_id res chain seq x y z
N MET A 1 1.97 1.15 -14.23
CA MET A 1 1.00 0.25 -13.57
C MET A 1 -0.17 1.00 -12.94
N ASN A 2 0.03 2.13 -12.21
CA ASN A 2 -1.07 2.88 -11.59
C ASN A 2 -2.20 3.29 -12.55
N TYR A 3 -1.92 3.56 -13.83
CA TYR A 3 -2.93 3.87 -14.87
C TYR A 3 -3.57 2.62 -15.50
N ALA A 4 -2.95 1.44 -15.39
CA ALA A 4 -3.43 0.20 -16.02
C ALA A 4 -4.47 -0.56 -15.19
N ILE A 5 -4.71 -0.13 -13.94
CA ILE A 5 -5.61 -0.82 -13.02
C ILE A 5 -6.81 0.07 -12.70
N ASP A 6 -8.00 -0.41 -13.03
CA ASP A 6 -9.27 0.23 -12.67
C ASP A 6 -9.57 0.02 -11.19
N LYS A 7 -9.32 1.06 -10.37
CA LYS A 7 -9.54 1.01 -8.91
C LYS A 7 -11.01 0.99 -8.54
N ASP A 8 -11.89 1.57 -9.35
CA ASP A 8 -13.33 1.52 -9.10
C ASP A 8 -13.85 0.09 -9.29
N ALA A 9 -13.43 -0.57 -10.38
CA ALA A 9 -13.74 -1.98 -10.60
C ALA A 9 -13.11 -2.88 -9.52
N TYR A 10 -11.86 -2.60 -9.11
CA TYR A 10 -11.21 -3.32 -8.00
C TYR A 10 -12.01 -3.23 -6.70
N ILE A 11 -12.42 -2.04 -6.31
CA ILE A 11 -13.23 -1.83 -5.11
C ILE A 11 -14.57 -2.55 -5.21
N ALA A 12 -15.25 -2.46 -6.34
CA ALA A 12 -16.55 -3.11 -6.53
C ALA A 12 -16.44 -4.63 -6.51
N VAL A 13 -15.50 -5.21 -7.28
CA VAL A 13 -15.41 -6.66 -7.50
C VAL A 13 -14.63 -7.37 -6.40
N VAL A 14 -13.48 -6.81 -6.01
CA VAL A 14 -12.57 -7.46 -5.05
C VAL A 14 -12.94 -7.14 -3.63
N LYS A 15 -13.22 -5.86 -3.34
CA LYS A 15 -13.52 -5.36 -1.99
C LYS A 15 -15.02 -5.29 -1.67
N ASN A 16 -15.90 -5.68 -2.60
CA ASN A 16 -17.36 -5.63 -2.45
C ASN A 16 -17.89 -4.24 -2.03
N GLY A 17 -17.25 -3.16 -2.50
CA GLY A 17 -17.57 -1.80 -2.13
C GLY A 17 -17.07 -1.36 -0.74
N LEU A 18 -16.34 -2.20 -0.02
CA LEU A 18 -15.89 -1.95 1.35
C LEU A 18 -14.47 -1.35 1.40
N ALA A 19 -14.20 -0.40 0.52
CA ALA A 19 -12.96 0.35 0.47
C ALA A 19 -13.16 1.70 -0.24
N SER A 20 -12.21 2.60 -0.10
CA SER A 20 -12.08 3.82 -0.90
C SER A 20 -10.79 3.80 -1.72
N LYS A 21 -10.72 4.52 -2.85
CA LYS A 21 -9.47 4.65 -3.60
C LYS A 21 -8.37 5.22 -2.73
N ALA A 22 -7.17 4.65 -2.81
CA ALA A 22 -6.00 5.25 -2.19
C ALA A 22 -5.63 6.54 -2.92
N THR A 23 -5.38 7.60 -2.16
CA THR A 23 -4.97 8.92 -2.62
C THR A 23 -3.66 9.38 -1.98
N SER A 24 -3.04 8.50 -1.20
CA SER A 24 -1.74 8.65 -0.56
C SER A 24 -1.21 7.28 -0.17
N ILE A 25 0.05 7.23 0.26
CA ILE A 25 0.62 6.07 0.96
C ILE A 25 -0.01 5.89 2.35
N LEU A 26 -0.52 6.97 2.92
CA LEU A 26 -1.21 6.96 4.21
C LEU A 26 -2.71 6.75 4.05
N GLY A 27 -3.33 6.09 5.02
CA GLY A 27 -4.78 6.07 5.15
C GLY A 27 -5.36 7.40 5.66
N PRO A 28 -6.61 7.77 5.28
CA PRO A 28 -7.20 9.08 5.61
C PRO A 28 -7.33 9.40 7.11
N ALA A 29 -7.29 8.38 7.97
CA ALA A 29 -7.36 8.55 9.42
C ALA A 29 -5.99 8.74 10.09
N THR A 30 -4.90 8.69 9.33
CA THR A 30 -3.55 8.88 9.83
C THR A 30 -3.27 10.37 10.02
N GLN A 31 -2.62 10.76 11.13
CA GLN A 31 -2.20 12.13 11.37
C GLN A 31 -1.26 12.61 10.25
N HIS A 32 -1.37 13.86 9.84
CA HIS A 32 -0.64 14.45 8.71
C HIS A 32 -0.92 13.80 7.35
N TYR A 33 -2.02 13.05 7.23
CA TYR A 33 -2.45 12.57 5.93
C TYR A 33 -2.66 13.73 4.95
N LYS A 34 -2.12 13.56 3.75
CA LYS A 34 -2.39 14.43 2.60
C LYS A 34 -2.89 13.58 1.44
N GLY A 35 -4.11 13.83 0.99
CA GLY A 35 -4.67 13.20 -0.19
C GLY A 35 -4.23 13.89 -1.48
N ASN A 36 -4.06 13.12 -2.53
CA ASN A 36 -3.85 13.57 -3.91
C ASN A 36 -5.06 13.16 -4.77
N ASP A 37 -5.16 13.69 -5.98
CA ASP A 37 -6.13 13.16 -6.95
C ASP A 37 -5.75 11.72 -7.29
N PRO A 38 -6.68 10.75 -7.18
CA PRO A 38 -6.36 9.36 -7.44
C PRO A 38 -5.94 9.16 -8.90
N TYR A 39 -4.97 8.29 -9.14
CA TYR A 39 -4.57 7.90 -10.49
C TYR A 39 -5.78 7.38 -11.26
N PRO A 40 -6.19 8.03 -12.36
CA PRO A 40 -7.30 7.56 -13.17
C PRO A 40 -6.95 6.26 -13.89
N TYR A 41 -7.95 5.45 -14.18
CA TYR A 41 -7.78 4.35 -15.13
C TYR A 41 -7.66 4.92 -16.54
N ASP A 42 -6.50 4.69 -17.18
CA ASP A 42 -6.19 5.18 -18.53
C ASP A 42 -5.22 4.19 -19.19
N LEU A 43 -5.80 3.23 -19.90
CA LEU A 43 -5.03 2.16 -20.53
C LEU A 43 -4.10 2.67 -21.64
N GLU A 44 -4.52 3.68 -22.41
CA GLU A 44 -3.70 4.25 -23.47
C GLU A 44 -2.48 5.00 -22.91
N LYS A 45 -2.68 5.72 -21.80
CA LYS A 45 -1.58 6.35 -21.08
C LYS A 45 -0.63 5.31 -20.48
N ALA A 46 -1.17 4.20 -19.95
CA ALA A 46 -0.36 3.10 -19.44
C ALA A 46 0.54 2.50 -20.53
N LYS A 47 -0.03 2.18 -21.70
CA LYS A 47 0.70 1.66 -22.85
C LYS A 47 1.74 2.64 -23.36
N LYS A 48 1.41 3.94 -23.39
CA LYS A 48 2.37 4.96 -23.76
C LYS A 48 3.58 4.98 -22.83
N PHE A 49 3.38 4.95 -21.51
CA PHE A 49 4.47 4.86 -20.55
C PHE A 49 5.32 3.59 -20.71
N LEU A 50 4.69 2.46 -21.02
CA LEU A 50 5.44 1.23 -21.33
C LEU A 50 6.32 1.39 -22.56
N ALA A 51 5.78 1.96 -23.63
CA ALA A 51 6.53 2.22 -24.85
C ALA A 51 7.69 3.20 -24.61
N ASP A 52 7.43 4.30 -23.89
CA ASP A 52 8.45 5.30 -23.53
C ASP A 52 9.57 4.69 -22.64
N ALA A 53 9.25 3.66 -21.86
CA ALA A 53 10.20 2.88 -21.05
C ALA A 53 10.93 1.78 -21.82
N GLY A 54 10.68 1.60 -23.12
CA GLY A 54 11.30 0.58 -23.96
C GLY A 54 10.57 -0.76 -24.01
N TYR A 55 9.34 -0.85 -23.53
CA TYR A 55 8.49 -2.04 -23.53
C TYR A 55 7.20 -1.85 -24.35
N PRO A 56 7.28 -1.50 -25.66
CA PRO A 56 6.07 -1.23 -26.46
C PRO A 56 5.14 -2.45 -26.59
N ASP A 57 5.68 -3.65 -26.53
CA ASP A 57 4.93 -4.91 -26.58
C ASP A 57 4.62 -5.50 -25.19
N GLY A 58 4.92 -4.74 -24.12
CA GLY A 58 4.80 -5.20 -22.74
C GLY A 58 6.00 -6.02 -22.26
N PHE A 59 5.83 -6.71 -21.14
CA PHE A 59 6.83 -7.59 -20.54
C PHE A 59 6.16 -8.64 -19.66
N GLU A 60 6.96 -9.62 -19.22
CA GLU A 60 6.54 -10.66 -18.27
C GLU A 60 7.12 -10.36 -16.89
N THR A 61 6.33 -10.62 -15.85
CA THR A 61 6.74 -10.41 -14.46
C THR A 61 6.02 -11.37 -13.51
N THR A 62 6.52 -11.50 -12.29
CA THR A 62 5.97 -12.37 -11.24
C THR A 62 5.37 -11.53 -10.11
N LEU A 63 4.16 -11.89 -9.68
CA LEU A 63 3.49 -11.31 -8.52
C LEU A 63 3.42 -12.35 -7.39
N ILE A 64 4.13 -12.07 -6.29
CA ILE A 64 4.13 -12.91 -5.10
C ILE A 64 2.97 -12.49 -4.19
N CYS A 65 2.25 -13.48 -3.67
CA CYS A 65 1.18 -13.29 -2.69
C CYS A 65 1.03 -14.51 -1.77
N THR A 66 0.16 -14.39 -0.76
CA THR A 66 -0.19 -15.54 0.06
C THR A 66 -1.26 -16.42 -0.59
N THR A 67 -1.41 -17.66 -0.09
CA THR A 67 -2.42 -18.62 -0.58
C THR A 67 -3.84 -18.34 -0.06
N THR A 68 -4.06 -17.20 0.61
CA THR A 68 -5.42 -16.86 1.07
C THR A 68 -6.33 -16.57 -0.10
N THR A 69 -7.61 -16.95 0.01
CA THR A 69 -8.61 -16.68 -1.04
C THR A 69 -8.71 -15.19 -1.36
N SER A 70 -8.54 -14.33 -0.36
CA SER A 70 -8.56 -12.87 -0.54
C SER A 70 -7.41 -12.40 -1.41
N ASP A 71 -6.18 -12.83 -1.11
CA ASP A 71 -4.99 -12.40 -1.83
C ASP A 71 -4.98 -12.95 -3.25
N LEU A 72 -5.36 -14.22 -3.44
CA LEU A 72 -5.49 -14.81 -4.78
C LEU A 72 -6.49 -14.02 -5.64
N LYS A 73 -7.67 -13.70 -5.10
CA LYS A 73 -8.68 -12.90 -5.82
C LYS A 73 -8.13 -11.52 -6.22
N GLN A 74 -7.35 -10.89 -5.35
CA GLN A 74 -6.70 -9.61 -5.66
C GLN A 74 -5.67 -9.76 -6.78
N CYS A 75 -4.79 -10.76 -6.68
CA CYS A 75 -3.75 -11.02 -7.67
C CYS A 75 -4.32 -11.40 -9.04
N GLU A 76 -5.37 -12.22 -9.09
CA GLU A 76 -6.07 -12.58 -10.34
C GLU A 76 -6.70 -11.34 -11.00
N PHE A 77 -7.29 -10.44 -10.21
CA PHE A 77 -7.80 -9.18 -10.74
C PHE A 77 -6.68 -8.32 -11.34
N ILE A 78 -5.57 -8.17 -10.61
CA ILE A 78 -4.41 -7.39 -11.06
C ILE A 78 -3.83 -7.98 -12.35
N GLN A 79 -3.65 -9.31 -12.40
CA GLN A 79 -3.19 -10.02 -13.59
C GLN A 79 -4.05 -9.72 -14.82
N GLN A 80 -5.38 -9.79 -14.68
CA GLN A 80 -6.32 -9.50 -15.76
C GLN A 80 -6.24 -8.03 -16.22
N GLN A 81 -6.10 -7.09 -15.30
CA GLN A 81 -5.99 -5.68 -15.63
C GLN A 81 -4.67 -5.35 -16.33
N LEU A 82 -3.57 -5.86 -15.85
CA LEU A 82 -2.23 -5.63 -16.41
C LEU A 82 -2.08 -6.29 -17.79
N ALA A 83 -2.72 -7.43 -18.02
CA ALA A 83 -2.74 -8.09 -19.33
C ALA A 83 -3.30 -7.18 -20.44
N GLN A 84 -4.26 -6.31 -20.14
CA GLN A 84 -4.81 -5.35 -21.11
C GLN A 84 -3.78 -4.30 -21.56
N ALA A 85 -2.78 -4.04 -20.72
CA ALA A 85 -1.65 -3.14 -21.03
C ALA A 85 -0.48 -3.87 -21.72
N GLY A 86 -0.57 -5.21 -21.91
CA GLY A 86 0.51 -6.03 -22.47
C GLY A 86 1.45 -6.63 -21.41
N ILE A 87 1.16 -6.47 -20.13
CA ILE A 87 2.00 -7.04 -19.06
C ILE A 87 1.47 -8.41 -18.68
N THR A 88 2.29 -9.43 -18.88
CA THR A 88 1.99 -10.80 -18.46
C THR A 88 2.44 -10.99 -17.01
N VAL A 89 1.50 -11.28 -16.13
CA VAL A 89 1.77 -11.48 -14.70
C VAL A 89 1.66 -12.96 -14.34
N ASN A 90 2.72 -13.56 -13.83
CA ASN A 90 2.73 -14.89 -13.25
C ASN A 90 2.48 -14.81 -11.74
N ILE A 91 1.36 -15.34 -11.28
CA ILE A 91 1.02 -15.36 -9.86
C ILE A 91 1.81 -16.49 -9.19
N ASN A 92 2.63 -16.15 -8.21
CA ASN A 92 3.37 -17.09 -7.39
C ASN A 92 2.85 -17.02 -5.94
N SER A 93 1.92 -17.90 -5.61
CA SER A 93 1.30 -17.92 -4.28
C SER A 93 1.98 -18.95 -3.37
N MET A 94 2.25 -18.55 -2.14
CA MET A 94 2.94 -19.37 -1.14
C MET A 94 2.29 -19.20 0.24
N GLU A 95 2.57 -20.10 1.16
CA GLU A 95 2.21 -19.93 2.56
C GLU A 95 2.82 -18.63 3.13
N LYS A 96 2.08 -17.95 4.02
CA LYS A 96 2.46 -16.64 4.55
C LYS A 96 3.88 -16.61 5.12
N ALA A 97 4.29 -17.65 5.86
CA ALA A 97 5.62 -17.72 6.44
C ALA A 97 6.72 -17.75 5.35
N ILE A 98 6.48 -18.46 4.25
CA ILE A 98 7.41 -18.55 3.12
C ILE A 98 7.48 -17.21 2.36
N VAL A 99 6.34 -16.54 2.19
CA VAL A 99 6.30 -15.20 1.59
C VAL A 99 7.12 -14.22 2.43
N SER A 100 6.87 -14.18 3.75
CA SER A 100 7.62 -13.28 4.66
C SER A 100 9.11 -13.56 4.60
N GLU A 101 9.53 -14.82 4.72
CA GLU A 101 10.94 -15.20 4.64
C GLU A 101 11.59 -14.74 3.33
N LYS A 102 10.92 -15.00 2.20
CA LYS A 102 11.43 -14.64 0.88
C LYS A 102 11.54 -13.12 0.70
N VAL A 103 10.53 -12.36 1.12
CA VAL A 103 10.47 -10.90 0.94
C VAL A 103 11.40 -10.18 1.92
N GLU A 104 11.46 -10.64 3.18
CA GLU A 104 12.26 -10.03 4.24
C GLU A 104 13.74 -10.43 4.21
N SER A 105 14.10 -11.53 3.54
CA SER A 105 15.48 -11.98 3.35
C SER A 105 16.13 -11.47 2.07
N ALA A 106 15.40 -10.73 1.24
CA ALA A 106 15.97 -10.14 0.03
C ALA A 106 17.08 -9.14 0.42
N GLU A 107 18.28 -9.31 -0.16
CA GLU A 107 19.47 -8.52 0.18
C GLU A 107 19.66 -7.29 -0.74
N GLY A 108 18.60 -6.88 -1.45
CA GLY A 108 18.63 -5.73 -2.33
C GLY A 108 18.46 -6.07 -3.81
N PRO A 109 18.40 -5.06 -4.66
CA PRO A 109 18.30 -5.25 -6.11
C PRO A 109 19.46 -6.07 -6.64
N GLY A 110 19.15 -7.14 -7.38
CA GLY A 110 20.16 -8.04 -7.94
C GLY A 110 20.62 -9.16 -7.00
N SER A 111 19.96 -9.33 -5.82
CA SER A 111 20.18 -10.52 -4.98
C SER A 111 19.65 -11.79 -5.66
N GLU A 112 20.09 -12.98 -5.18
CA GLU A 112 19.54 -14.26 -5.66
C GLU A 112 18.05 -14.46 -5.35
N VAL A 113 17.51 -13.67 -4.43
CA VAL A 113 16.09 -13.65 -4.08
C VAL A 113 15.37 -12.62 -4.93
N GLU A 114 14.88 -13.04 -6.07
CA GLU A 114 14.12 -12.19 -6.98
C GLU A 114 12.69 -12.00 -6.45
N VAL A 115 12.35 -10.75 -6.09
CA VAL A 115 11.00 -10.30 -5.82
C VAL A 115 10.69 -9.14 -6.77
N GLU A 116 9.97 -9.42 -7.86
CA GLU A 116 9.63 -8.40 -8.85
C GLU A 116 8.43 -7.58 -8.40
N MET A 117 7.35 -8.26 -8.00
CA MET A 117 6.17 -7.62 -7.41
C MET A 117 5.68 -8.43 -6.20
N TYR A 118 5.24 -7.72 -5.19
CA TYR A 118 4.65 -8.31 -3.99
C TYR A 118 3.35 -7.60 -3.62
N MET A 119 2.31 -8.39 -3.36
CA MET A 119 1.03 -7.88 -2.86
C MET A 119 1.07 -7.71 -1.36
N SER A 120 0.96 -6.47 -0.89
CA SER A 120 1.04 -6.13 0.53
C SER A 120 0.04 -5.06 0.91
N GLY A 121 -0.17 -4.91 2.21
CA GLY A 121 -0.89 -3.81 2.83
C GLY A 121 -0.14 -3.29 4.05
N TRP A 122 -0.20 -1.98 4.25
CA TRP A 122 0.40 -1.33 5.41
C TRP A 122 -0.56 -0.31 6.01
N SER A 123 -0.55 -0.18 7.32
CA SER A 123 -1.27 0.88 8.02
C SER A 123 -0.48 1.33 9.24
N SER A 124 -0.59 2.62 9.57
CA SER A 124 0.05 3.15 10.78
C SER A 124 -0.70 2.66 12.02
N SER A 125 -0.13 1.73 12.77
CA SER A 125 -0.69 1.25 14.06
C SER A 125 -0.61 2.29 15.17
N THR A 126 0.26 3.30 15.03
CA THR A 126 0.37 4.42 15.97
C THR A 126 -0.57 5.58 15.61
N GLY A 127 -1.12 5.58 14.40
CA GLY A 127 -1.88 6.70 13.85
C GLY A 127 -1.01 7.89 13.40
N ASP A 128 0.31 7.82 13.54
CA ASP A 128 1.27 8.86 13.10
C ASP A 128 1.80 8.57 11.69
N ALA A 129 2.04 9.62 10.91
CA ALA A 129 2.53 9.52 9.54
C ALA A 129 3.91 8.84 9.46
N ASP A 130 4.79 9.04 10.43
CA ASP A 130 6.11 8.44 10.42
C ASP A 130 6.04 6.92 10.33
N TRP A 131 5.20 6.30 11.19
CA TRP A 131 5.01 4.85 11.19
C TRP A 131 4.27 4.34 9.94
N GLY A 132 3.58 5.23 9.25
CA GLY A 132 2.93 4.92 7.98
C GLY A 132 3.87 4.93 6.77
N ILE A 133 5.00 5.65 6.85
CA ILE A 133 5.91 5.86 5.72
C ILE A 133 7.28 5.22 5.97
N ARG A 134 7.97 5.61 7.05
CA ARG A 134 9.37 5.22 7.31
C ARG A 134 9.64 3.72 7.21
N PRO A 135 8.86 2.83 7.88
CA PRO A 135 9.15 1.40 7.87
C PRO A 135 9.12 0.78 6.48
N VAL A 136 8.35 1.34 5.54
CA VAL A 136 8.06 0.73 4.24
C VAL A 136 8.72 1.42 3.06
N LEU A 137 9.23 2.66 3.22
CA LEU A 137 9.79 3.44 2.10
C LEU A 137 11.09 4.16 2.42
N ALA A 138 11.49 4.34 3.69
CA ALA A 138 12.76 4.99 3.98
C ALA A 138 13.94 4.06 3.63
N LYS A 139 15.03 4.65 3.12
CA LYS A 139 16.26 3.90 2.79
C LYS A 139 16.81 3.11 3.98
N GLU A 140 16.79 3.68 5.17
CA GLU A 140 17.25 3.01 6.40
C GLU A 140 16.41 1.79 6.78
N SER A 141 15.23 1.62 6.18
CA SER A 141 14.24 0.59 6.46
C SER A 141 14.26 -0.57 5.45
N GLU A 142 15.30 -0.66 4.62
CA GLU A 142 15.48 -1.80 3.73
C GLU A 142 15.70 -3.12 4.50
N PRO A 143 15.25 -4.25 3.96
CA PRO A 143 15.51 -5.57 4.52
C PRO A 143 17.02 -5.80 4.78
N PRO A 144 17.40 -6.54 5.79
CA PRO A 144 16.54 -7.21 6.80
C PRO A 144 16.14 -6.31 7.98
N LYS A 145 16.40 -5.01 7.94
CA LYS A 145 16.14 -4.09 9.07
C LYS A 145 14.65 -3.82 9.26
N SER A 146 13.90 -3.61 8.18
CA SER A 146 12.48 -3.30 8.18
C SER A 146 11.83 -3.73 6.85
N TYR A 147 10.85 -2.99 6.35
CA TYR A 147 9.92 -3.42 5.32
C TYR A 147 9.97 -2.61 4.02
N ASN A 148 11.04 -1.82 3.77
CA ASN A 148 11.23 -1.16 2.47
C ASN A 148 11.70 -2.18 1.42
N ILE A 149 10.82 -3.11 1.08
CA ILE A 149 11.06 -4.19 0.10
C ILE A 149 11.03 -3.69 -1.34
N SER A 150 10.61 -2.43 -1.55
CA SER A 150 10.71 -1.78 -2.86
C SER A 150 12.12 -1.28 -3.14
N TYR A 151 13.00 -1.24 -2.14
CA TYR A 151 14.33 -0.62 -2.20
C TYR A 151 14.26 0.81 -2.75
N PHE A 152 13.18 1.50 -2.43
CA PHE A 152 13.01 2.89 -2.81
C PHE A 152 13.98 3.76 -2.04
N GLU A 153 14.72 4.57 -2.76
CA GLU A 153 15.66 5.53 -2.21
C GLU A 153 15.34 6.93 -2.74
N ASN A 154 15.11 7.87 -1.86
CA ASN A 154 14.97 9.29 -2.20
C ASN A 154 15.47 10.13 -1.03
N ASP A 155 16.63 10.76 -1.20
CA ASP A 155 17.30 11.56 -0.15
C ASP A 155 16.44 12.73 0.34
N GLU A 156 15.61 13.33 -0.53
CA GLU A 156 14.74 14.44 -0.16
C GLU A 156 13.59 13.97 0.72
N MET A 157 12.98 12.83 0.38
CA MET A 157 11.94 12.19 1.19
C MET A 157 12.51 11.79 2.57
N ASP A 158 13.66 11.11 2.60
CA ASP A 158 14.31 10.69 3.83
C ASP A 158 14.69 11.90 4.71
N GLY A 159 15.16 12.97 4.08
CA GLY A 159 15.41 14.26 4.74
C GLY A 159 14.16 14.85 5.40
N CYS A 160 13.01 14.79 4.72
CA CYS A 160 11.72 15.23 5.28
C CYS A 160 11.31 14.38 6.49
N LEU A 161 11.41 13.05 6.39
CA LEU A 161 11.08 12.14 7.49
C LEU A 161 11.97 12.37 8.72
N LYS A 162 13.27 12.56 8.50
CA LYS A 162 14.22 12.86 9.58
C LYS A 162 13.90 14.19 10.24
N ALA A 163 13.74 15.26 9.47
CA ALA A 163 13.44 16.59 10.00
C ALA A 163 12.11 16.64 10.76
N ALA A 164 11.11 15.84 10.34
CA ALA A 164 9.83 15.73 11.02
C ALA A 164 9.93 15.08 12.41
N LEU A 165 10.89 14.18 12.64
CA LEU A 165 11.17 13.63 13.97
C LEU A 165 11.95 14.59 14.88
N GLU A 166 12.71 15.50 14.30
CA GLU A 166 13.56 16.44 15.03
C GLU A 166 12.82 17.72 15.48
N THR A 167 11.59 17.94 15.03
CA THR A 167 10.80 19.13 15.38
C THR A 167 9.57 18.79 16.21
N ALA A 168 9.28 19.64 17.20
CA ALA A 168 8.03 19.62 17.97
C ALA A 168 6.97 20.58 17.41
N ASP A 169 7.27 21.32 16.35
CA ASP A 169 6.35 22.23 15.68
C ASP A 169 5.44 21.42 14.77
N GLU A 170 4.16 21.35 15.14
CA GLU A 170 3.15 20.53 14.44
C GLU A 170 2.86 21.04 13.01
N GLU A 171 2.91 22.34 12.76
CA GLU A 171 2.71 22.88 11.41
C GLU A 171 3.87 22.46 10.52
N LYS A 172 5.08 22.59 11.00
CA LYS A 172 6.29 22.16 10.29
C LYS A 172 6.34 20.64 10.07
N ARG A 173 5.90 19.85 11.05
CA ARG A 173 5.76 18.39 10.87
C ARG A 173 4.77 18.06 9.75
N ALA A 174 3.61 18.71 9.75
CA ALA A 174 2.60 18.50 8.72
C ALA A 174 3.13 18.85 7.32
N GLU A 175 3.85 19.95 7.16
CA GLU A 175 4.48 20.34 5.89
C GLU A 175 5.51 19.32 5.42
N LEU A 176 6.36 18.82 6.32
CA LEU A 176 7.39 17.83 5.99
C LEU A 176 6.78 16.49 5.56
N TYR A 177 5.76 15.99 6.28
CA TYR A 177 5.06 14.77 5.87
C TYR A 177 4.22 14.96 4.61
N ALA A 178 3.65 16.15 4.39
CA ALA A 178 2.96 16.44 3.13
C ALA A 178 3.92 16.38 1.94
N LYS A 179 5.11 16.97 2.07
CA LYS A 179 6.16 16.92 1.05
C LYS A 179 6.65 15.49 0.78
N ALA A 180 6.87 14.70 1.83
CA ALA A 180 7.24 13.29 1.68
C ALA A 180 6.16 12.51 0.90
N GLN A 181 4.87 12.73 1.21
CA GLN A 181 3.76 12.10 0.49
C GLN A 181 3.68 12.51 -0.98
N ASP A 182 3.99 13.78 -1.30
CA ASP A 182 4.05 14.25 -2.70
C ASP A 182 5.15 13.53 -3.48
N ILE A 183 6.36 13.43 -2.92
CA ILE A 183 7.47 12.73 -3.54
C ILE A 183 7.10 11.26 -3.80
N ILE A 184 6.54 10.57 -2.80
CA ILE A 184 6.10 9.18 -2.92
C ILE A 184 5.01 9.03 -3.99
N TRP A 185 4.10 10.01 -4.09
CA TRP A 185 3.04 10.00 -5.09
C TRP A 185 3.57 10.17 -6.51
N GLU A 186 4.53 11.07 -6.71
CA GLU A 186 5.15 11.37 -8.01
C GLU A 186 6.06 10.24 -8.48
N GLU A 187 6.92 9.71 -7.60
CA GLU A 187 7.88 8.66 -7.91
C GLU A 187 7.23 7.27 -8.05
N CYS A 188 6.07 7.06 -7.41
CA CYS A 188 5.29 5.82 -7.52
C CYS A 188 6.07 4.53 -7.18
N PRO A 189 6.77 4.44 -6.04
CA PRO A 189 7.47 3.21 -5.65
C PRO A 189 6.51 2.03 -5.45
N VAL A 190 5.23 2.32 -5.30
CA VAL A 190 4.16 1.34 -5.11
C VAL A 190 2.96 1.62 -6.01
N VAL A 191 2.13 0.62 -6.24
CA VAL A 191 0.82 0.79 -6.87
C VAL A 191 -0.22 1.07 -5.79
N PHE A 192 -0.81 2.26 -5.84
CA PHE A 192 -1.83 2.69 -4.87
C PHE A 192 -3.20 2.11 -5.25
N PHE A 193 -3.73 1.20 -4.45
CA PHE A 193 -5.00 0.53 -4.72
C PHE A 193 -6.16 1.17 -3.97
N ALA A 194 -6.30 0.83 -2.69
CA ALA A 194 -7.45 1.19 -1.90
C ALA A 194 -7.11 1.23 -0.40
N ASN A 195 -7.91 2.00 0.34
CA ASN A 195 -7.97 1.98 1.79
C ASN A 195 -9.19 1.14 2.19
N ASP A 196 -8.96 -0.02 2.79
CA ASP A 196 -10.01 -0.91 3.25
C ASP A 196 -10.80 -0.29 4.42
N TYR A 197 -12.11 -0.50 4.44
CA TYR A 197 -12.92 -0.11 5.60
C TYR A 197 -12.85 -1.20 6.66
N ASN A 198 -12.57 -0.80 7.90
CA ASN A 198 -12.72 -1.67 9.05
C ASN A 198 -14.21 -1.88 9.31
N THR A 199 -14.69 -3.10 9.09
CA THR A 199 -16.09 -3.47 9.28
C THR A 199 -16.25 -4.39 10.48
N TRP A 200 -17.35 -4.25 11.20
CA TRP A 200 -17.67 -5.08 12.35
C TRP A 200 -19.18 -5.25 12.50
N ALA A 201 -19.54 -6.26 13.26
CA ALA A 201 -20.93 -6.49 13.66
C ALA A 201 -21.00 -6.85 15.14
N SER A 202 -22.07 -6.46 15.80
CA SER A 202 -22.39 -6.87 17.17
C SER A 202 -23.85 -7.29 17.25
N ALA A 203 -24.20 -8.02 18.29
CA ALA A 203 -25.59 -8.23 18.62
C ALA A 203 -26.28 -6.89 18.93
N ALA A 204 -27.57 -6.77 18.64
CA ALA A 204 -28.31 -5.51 18.74
C ALA A 204 -28.39 -4.94 20.17
N ASP A 205 -28.25 -5.80 21.15
CA ASP A 205 -28.25 -5.50 22.59
C ASP A 205 -26.86 -5.09 23.12
N VAL A 206 -25.80 -5.18 22.32
CA VAL A 206 -24.46 -4.73 22.69
C VAL A 206 -24.29 -3.23 22.43
N ALA A 207 -23.91 -2.49 23.45
CA ALA A 207 -23.69 -1.04 23.38
C ALA A 207 -22.28 -0.64 23.85
N ASN A 208 -21.85 0.57 23.46
CA ASN A 208 -20.59 1.20 23.87
C ASN A 208 -19.30 0.47 23.46
N VAL A 209 -19.32 -0.30 22.39
CA VAL A 209 -18.10 -0.72 21.70
C VAL A 209 -17.58 0.43 20.84
N LYS A 210 -16.29 0.71 20.92
CA LYS A 210 -15.61 1.69 20.04
C LYS A 210 -14.61 0.96 19.17
N ILE A 211 -14.54 1.36 17.91
CA ILE A 211 -13.53 0.90 16.97
C ILE A 211 -12.59 2.06 16.67
N TYR A 212 -11.30 1.78 16.70
CA TYR A 212 -10.27 2.73 16.29
C TYR A 212 -9.96 2.59 14.79
N PRO A 213 -9.39 3.64 14.17
CA PRO A 213 -9.01 3.60 12.75
C PRO A 213 -8.04 2.47 12.38
N ASP A 214 -7.22 2.00 13.31
CA ASP A 214 -6.31 0.86 13.18
C ASP A 214 -7.01 -0.51 13.25
N GLY A 215 -8.34 -0.53 13.42
CA GLY A 215 -9.14 -1.74 13.61
C GLY A 215 -9.19 -2.25 15.04
N GLY A 216 -8.51 -1.61 15.98
CA GLY A 216 -8.54 -1.97 17.40
C GLY A 216 -9.93 -1.80 18.01
N LEU A 217 -10.32 -2.72 18.89
CA LEU A 217 -11.60 -2.68 19.61
C LEU A 217 -11.40 -2.20 21.04
N ASN A 218 -12.17 -1.19 21.46
CA ASN A 218 -12.26 -0.80 22.85
C ASN A 218 -13.61 -1.24 23.43
N ILE A 219 -13.56 -2.24 24.24
CA ILE A 219 -14.73 -2.81 24.93
C ILE A 219 -14.83 -2.43 26.42
N ARG A 220 -13.96 -1.50 26.88
CA ARG A 220 -13.88 -1.12 28.30
C ARG A 220 -15.23 -0.69 28.88
N ASN A 221 -16.05 -0.03 28.09
CA ASN A 221 -17.37 0.47 28.47
C ASN A 221 -18.51 -0.28 27.77
N ALA A 222 -18.19 -1.41 27.15
CA ALA A 222 -19.21 -2.24 26.52
C ALA A 222 -20.20 -2.80 27.57
N ARG A 223 -21.46 -2.83 27.20
CA ARG A 223 -22.53 -3.38 28.04
C ARG A 223 -23.59 -4.05 27.19
N MET A 224 -24.29 -5.00 27.80
CA MET A 224 -25.54 -5.54 27.28
C MET A 224 -26.67 -4.59 27.70
N ASN A 225 -27.51 -4.18 26.77
CA ASN A 225 -28.76 -3.51 27.07
C ASN A 225 -29.82 -4.60 27.30
N PRO A 226 -30.71 -4.47 28.31
CA PRO A 226 -31.76 -5.43 28.59
C PRO A 226 -32.82 -5.44 27.48
#